data_b8e3141c64e274cf48c9b5770515666d
#
_entry.id   b8e3141c64e274cf48c9b5770515666d
#
_cell.length_a   1.000
_cell.length_b   1.000
_cell.length_c   1.000
_cell.angle_alpha   90.00
_cell.angle_beta   90.00
_cell.angle_gamma   90.00
#
_symmetry.space_group_name_H-M   'P 1'
#
loop_
_entity.id
_entity.type
_entity.pdbx_description
1 polymer ?
#
loop_
_entity_poly.entity_id
_entity_poly.type
_entity_poly.pdbx_seq_one_letter_code
_entity_poly.pdbx_strand_id
1 'polypeptide(L)'
;MKTKLSLLSLFVVLVSFTSAQSTFDVTFYDAPTELETAMDYATDIWSGYLNSEVPIKVNLYYMNLTSFGPLGQCIPNGAINFLSAEVSDVWYATSLANSIEGSELNPDEADMNIFMNSSVNFYFGTDGNLGTGQMDFVSVVLHEIVHGLGGVSLAKYSSGSGSLGEITASDFAPISTSFPFPDLDGYPSIWDSFIANGNGESIIDTDIFTNPSTELGSAFVSGDLHFIGAGATSGNNNLSPKIFAPGSFQFGSSIHHFDEATFPNSTGNGLFTPSIANGQVVHEPGLALLGALADIGWSVNQPVAINEEQLGPISVYPNPVQDQLIVQLAGHQTSGILTVFSAEGQLIEKHLLNSPSLLIDCSHWAQGMYVLQLESAECNEQVR
;
A
#
# COMPACT_ATOMS: atom_id res chain seq x y z
N MET A 1 17.39 -41.42 -52.62
CA MET A 1 16.53 -40.35 -52.11
C MET A 1 17.11 -39.85 -50.78
N LYS A 2 17.65 -38.63 -50.76
CA LYS A 2 18.20 -38.02 -49.55
C LYS A 2 17.14 -37.05 -49.00
N THR A 3 16.53 -37.41 -47.89
CA THR A 3 15.52 -36.58 -47.19
C THR A 3 16.28 -35.44 -46.46
N LYS A 4 16.03 -34.19 -46.86
CA LYS A 4 16.50 -33.00 -46.14
C LYS A 4 15.57 -32.75 -44.97
N LEU A 5 16.11 -32.89 -43.75
CA LEU A 5 15.43 -32.48 -42.52
C LEU A 5 15.64 -30.97 -42.38
N SER A 6 14.58 -30.17 -42.54
CA SER A 6 14.59 -28.73 -42.27
C SER A 6 14.39 -28.53 -40.77
N LEU A 7 15.42 -28.01 -40.09
CA LEU A 7 15.34 -27.57 -38.71
C LEU A 7 14.61 -26.21 -38.71
N LEU A 8 13.38 -26.17 -38.17
CA LEU A 8 12.63 -24.95 -37.96
C LEU A 8 13.05 -24.43 -36.57
N SER A 9 13.90 -23.39 -36.52
CA SER A 9 14.27 -22.73 -35.26
C SER A 9 13.12 -21.84 -34.81
N LEU A 10 12.46 -22.25 -33.73
CA LEU A 10 11.46 -21.42 -33.04
C LEU A 10 12.20 -20.37 -32.19
N PHE A 11 12.18 -19.12 -32.65
CA PHE A 11 12.65 -17.98 -31.87
C PHE A 11 11.55 -17.58 -30.90
N VAL A 12 11.67 -17.93 -29.61
CA VAL A 12 10.84 -17.39 -28.53
C VAL A 12 11.43 -16.05 -28.13
N VAL A 13 10.82 -14.96 -28.54
CA VAL A 13 11.14 -13.63 -28.03
C VAL A 13 10.44 -13.52 -26.66
N LEU A 14 11.22 -13.66 -25.60
CA LEU A 14 10.80 -13.28 -24.25
C LEU A 14 10.77 -11.74 -24.20
N VAL A 15 9.61 -11.13 -24.36
CA VAL A 15 9.38 -9.72 -24.07
C VAL A 15 9.23 -9.64 -22.55
N SER A 16 10.29 -9.23 -21.84
CA SER A 16 10.18 -8.84 -20.44
C SER A 16 9.57 -7.45 -20.40
N PHE A 17 8.33 -7.34 -19.99
CA PHE A 17 7.75 -6.05 -19.59
C PHE A 17 8.37 -5.67 -18.26
N THR A 18 9.36 -4.81 -18.28
CA THR A 18 9.80 -4.10 -17.07
C THR A 18 8.81 -2.97 -16.86
N SER A 19 7.91 -3.09 -15.88
CA SER A 19 7.11 -1.96 -15.43
C SER A 19 8.05 -0.84 -14.97
N ALA A 20 7.82 0.38 -15.45
CA ALA A 20 8.63 1.52 -15.02
C ALA A 20 8.28 1.88 -13.58
N GLN A 21 9.30 2.04 -12.74
CA GLN A 21 9.15 2.57 -11.40
C GLN A 21 8.53 3.97 -11.49
N SER A 22 7.59 4.29 -10.60
CA SER A 22 6.97 5.62 -10.57
C SER A 22 8.00 6.71 -10.30
N THR A 23 7.80 7.86 -10.92
CA THR A 23 8.58 9.07 -10.64
C THR A 23 7.67 10.18 -10.15
N PHE A 24 8.19 11.07 -9.31
CA PHE A 24 7.47 12.22 -8.79
C PHE A 24 8.08 13.50 -9.36
N ASP A 25 7.22 14.42 -9.83
CA ASP A 25 7.59 15.75 -10.26
C ASP A 25 7.01 16.76 -9.25
N VAL A 26 7.86 17.26 -8.35
CA VAL A 26 7.44 18.08 -7.21
C VAL A 26 7.76 19.55 -7.45
N THR A 27 6.73 20.39 -7.39
CA THR A 27 6.87 21.85 -7.39
C THR A 27 6.69 22.36 -5.97
N PHE A 28 7.69 23.07 -5.45
CA PHE A 28 7.72 23.61 -4.10
C PHE A 28 7.30 25.08 -4.04
N TYR A 29 6.47 25.41 -3.04
CA TYR A 29 6.03 26.77 -2.74
C TYR A 29 6.37 27.12 -1.28
N ASP A 30 7.20 28.15 -1.10
CA ASP A 30 7.67 28.66 0.20
C ASP A 30 8.38 27.62 1.08
N ALA A 31 8.92 26.55 0.47
CA ALA A 31 9.57 25.44 1.17
C ALA A 31 11.06 25.76 1.45
N PRO A 32 11.58 25.44 2.65
CA PRO A 32 13.01 25.48 2.91
C PRO A 32 13.72 24.28 2.26
N THR A 33 15.00 24.43 1.94
CA THR A 33 15.79 23.38 1.24
C THR A 33 15.83 22.05 1.98
N GLU A 34 15.81 22.07 3.32
CA GLU A 34 15.80 20.87 4.14
C GLU A 34 14.49 20.06 3.96
N LEU A 35 13.38 20.76 3.72
CA LEU A 35 12.10 20.13 3.41
C LEU A 35 12.13 19.46 2.03
N GLU A 36 12.74 20.12 1.02
CA GLU A 36 12.87 19.53 -0.32
C GLU A 36 13.61 18.19 -0.26
N THR A 37 14.71 18.11 0.48
CA THR A 37 15.47 16.85 0.68
C THR A 37 14.64 15.78 1.38
N ALA A 38 13.83 16.15 2.37
CA ALA A 38 12.97 15.21 3.07
C ALA A 38 11.80 14.72 2.19
N MET A 39 11.29 15.59 1.31
CA MET A 39 10.28 15.23 0.32
C MET A 39 10.83 14.27 -0.73
N ASP A 40 12.03 14.53 -1.27
CA ASP A 40 12.71 13.64 -2.22
C ASP A 40 12.86 12.23 -1.61
N TYR A 41 13.25 12.16 -0.34
CA TYR A 41 13.35 10.85 0.35
C TYR A 41 11.99 10.15 0.48
N ALA A 42 10.91 10.88 0.76
CA ALA A 42 9.56 10.30 0.84
C ALA A 42 9.06 9.82 -0.52
N THR A 43 9.32 10.58 -1.60
CA THR A 43 8.97 10.18 -2.97
C THR A 43 9.79 9.00 -3.44
N ASP A 44 11.06 8.88 -3.06
CA ASP A 44 11.90 7.70 -3.33
C ASP A 44 11.33 6.43 -2.67
N ILE A 45 10.80 6.54 -1.44
CA ILE A 45 10.11 5.43 -0.78
C ILE A 45 8.90 4.98 -1.61
N TRP A 46 8.01 5.89 -2.00
CA TRP A 46 6.84 5.56 -2.82
C TRP A 46 7.22 5.03 -4.21
N SER A 47 8.26 5.61 -4.83
CA SER A 47 8.81 5.13 -6.10
C SER A 47 9.26 3.67 -6.02
N GLY A 48 9.77 3.23 -4.88
CA GLY A 48 10.14 1.83 -4.63
C GLY A 48 8.95 0.88 -4.62
N TYR A 49 7.77 1.36 -4.27
CA TYR A 49 6.57 0.54 -4.13
C TYR A 49 5.60 0.62 -5.32
N LEU A 50 5.63 1.69 -6.10
CA LEU A 50 4.66 1.93 -7.16
C LEU A 50 5.29 1.86 -8.55
N ASN A 51 4.51 1.39 -9.53
CA ASN A 51 4.88 1.43 -10.93
C ASN A 51 3.90 2.32 -11.70
N SER A 52 4.43 3.25 -12.48
CA SER A 52 3.69 4.08 -13.42
C SER A 52 4.62 4.57 -14.52
N GLU A 53 4.15 4.56 -15.77
CA GLU A 53 4.86 5.18 -16.88
C GLU A 53 4.64 6.71 -16.94
N VAL A 54 3.62 7.19 -16.20
CA VAL A 54 3.28 8.61 -16.11
C VAL A 54 3.83 9.18 -14.81
N PRO A 55 4.62 10.26 -14.83
CA PRO A 55 5.10 10.91 -13.62
C PRO A 55 3.95 11.44 -12.77
N ILE A 56 4.08 11.31 -11.45
CA ILE A 56 3.12 11.84 -10.48
C ILE A 56 3.49 13.29 -10.17
N LYS A 57 2.63 14.24 -10.51
CA LYS A 57 2.85 15.68 -10.33
C LYS A 57 2.32 16.17 -9.00
N VAL A 58 3.18 16.75 -8.19
CA VAL A 58 2.86 17.22 -6.83
C VAL A 58 3.17 18.70 -6.69
N ASN A 59 2.20 19.50 -6.24
CA ASN A 59 2.44 20.81 -5.68
C ASN A 59 2.55 20.70 -4.16
N LEU A 60 3.67 21.12 -3.57
CA LEU A 60 3.85 21.17 -2.13
C LEU A 60 3.93 22.60 -1.63
N TYR A 61 2.99 22.98 -0.77
CA TYR A 61 2.89 24.29 -0.13
C TYR A 61 3.31 24.18 1.34
N TYR A 62 4.34 24.95 1.74
CA TYR A 62 4.74 25.03 3.14
C TYR A 62 4.21 26.34 3.74
N MET A 63 3.05 26.27 4.41
CA MET A 63 2.30 27.43 4.84
C MET A 63 1.71 27.27 6.23
N ASN A 64 1.38 28.38 6.86
CA ASN A 64 0.75 28.34 8.19
C ASN A 64 -0.71 27.91 8.08
N LEU A 65 -1.00 26.67 8.56
CA LEU A 65 -2.35 26.12 8.65
C LEU A 65 -3.01 26.37 10.01
N THR A 66 -2.50 27.31 10.78
CA THR A 66 -2.83 27.63 12.18
C THR A 66 -2.20 26.68 13.20
N SER A 67 -2.00 27.16 14.43
CA SER A 67 -1.35 26.38 15.51
C SER A 67 -2.17 25.18 16.01
N PHE A 68 -3.40 25.03 15.58
CA PHE A 68 -4.33 23.95 15.94
C PHE A 68 -4.90 23.23 14.71
N GLY A 69 -4.35 23.52 13.54
CA GLY A 69 -4.70 22.86 12.29
C GLY A 69 -4.04 21.49 12.14
N PRO A 70 -4.32 20.79 11.03
CA PRO A 70 -3.65 19.53 10.71
C PRO A 70 -2.14 19.71 10.54
N LEU A 71 -1.39 18.63 10.66
CA LEU A 71 0.06 18.57 10.41
C LEU A 71 0.35 18.80 8.93
N GLY A 72 -0.43 18.13 8.08
CA GLY A 72 -0.47 18.25 6.65
C GLY A 72 -1.90 18.04 6.15
N GLN A 73 -2.10 18.28 4.87
CA GLN A 73 -3.34 17.98 4.17
C GLN A 73 -3.02 17.77 2.69
N CYS A 74 -3.49 16.68 2.12
CA CYS A 74 -3.41 16.47 0.69
C CYS A 74 -4.79 16.57 0.05
N ILE A 75 -4.82 17.19 -1.10
CA ILE A 75 -6.03 17.39 -1.86
C ILE A 75 -5.74 16.95 -3.30
N PRO A 76 -6.13 15.72 -3.69
CA PRO A 76 -5.94 15.23 -5.04
C PRO A 76 -6.92 15.88 -6.03
N ASN A 77 -6.46 16.07 -7.26
CA ASN A 77 -7.35 16.22 -8.40
C ASN A 77 -7.89 14.86 -8.80
N GLY A 78 -8.90 14.81 -9.67
CA GLY A 78 -9.48 13.53 -10.04
C GLY A 78 -10.15 13.49 -11.39
N ALA A 79 -10.45 12.29 -11.82
CA ALA A 79 -11.10 11.98 -13.08
C ALA A 79 -12.24 10.95 -12.89
N ILE A 80 -13.24 11.04 -13.75
CA ILE A 80 -14.40 10.13 -13.78
C ILE A 80 -14.55 9.64 -15.22
N ASN A 81 -14.88 8.35 -15.37
CA ASN A 81 -15.24 7.78 -16.68
C ASN A 81 -14.19 7.98 -17.78
N PHE A 82 -12.88 7.97 -17.44
CA PHE A 82 -11.82 7.93 -18.46
C PHE A 82 -11.77 6.56 -19.16
N LEU A 83 -11.08 6.48 -20.30
CA LEU A 83 -11.23 5.35 -21.22
C LEU A 83 -10.91 3.98 -20.59
N SER A 84 -9.85 3.92 -19.78
CA SER A 84 -9.37 2.70 -19.11
C SER A 84 -9.93 2.52 -17.70
N ALA A 85 -10.91 3.34 -17.26
CA ALA A 85 -11.54 3.20 -15.94
C ALA A 85 -12.21 1.83 -15.82
N GLU A 86 -11.86 1.05 -14.80
CA GLU A 86 -12.43 -0.28 -14.58
C GLU A 86 -13.88 -0.19 -14.05
N VAL A 87 -14.18 0.88 -13.28
CA VAL A 87 -15.50 1.13 -12.69
C VAL A 87 -16.01 2.46 -13.19
N SER A 88 -17.19 2.46 -13.82
CA SER A 88 -17.87 3.69 -14.26
C SER A 88 -18.57 4.36 -13.10
N ASP A 89 -18.79 5.67 -13.23
CA ASP A 89 -19.52 6.49 -12.25
C ASP A 89 -18.87 6.49 -10.86
N VAL A 90 -17.52 6.42 -10.88
CA VAL A 90 -16.65 6.45 -9.71
C VAL A 90 -15.52 7.44 -9.98
N TRP A 91 -15.16 8.20 -8.94
CA TRP A 91 -14.07 9.16 -8.97
C TRP A 91 -12.73 8.50 -8.62
N TYR A 92 -11.72 8.75 -9.43
CA TYR A 92 -10.34 8.32 -9.22
C TYR A 92 -9.44 9.53 -9.01
N ALA A 93 -8.47 9.46 -8.11
CA ALA A 93 -7.40 10.47 -8.04
C ALA A 93 -6.65 10.54 -9.38
N THR A 94 -6.28 11.73 -9.83
CA THR A 94 -5.66 11.92 -11.17
C THR A 94 -4.38 11.11 -11.32
N SER A 95 -3.53 11.03 -10.29
CA SER A 95 -2.32 10.22 -10.29
C SER A 95 -2.60 8.73 -10.60
N LEU A 96 -3.66 8.17 -9.99
CA LEU A 96 -4.12 6.80 -10.23
C LEU A 96 -4.72 6.66 -11.63
N ALA A 97 -5.58 7.60 -12.02
CA ALA A 97 -6.21 7.58 -13.33
C ALA A 97 -5.18 7.66 -14.47
N ASN A 98 -4.16 8.52 -14.34
CA ASN A 98 -3.03 8.62 -15.25
C ASN A 98 -2.25 7.31 -15.35
N SER A 99 -1.99 6.67 -14.21
CA SER A 99 -1.28 5.38 -14.14
C SER A 99 -2.06 4.27 -14.84
N ILE A 100 -3.39 4.20 -14.65
CA ILE A 100 -4.28 3.21 -15.28
C ILE A 100 -4.41 3.47 -16.78
N GLU A 101 -4.57 4.74 -17.20
CA GLU A 101 -4.69 5.13 -18.61
C GLU A 101 -3.35 4.99 -19.37
N GLY A 102 -2.23 5.02 -18.66
CA GLY A 102 -0.89 5.04 -19.25
C GLY A 102 -0.56 6.37 -19.96
N SER A 103 -1.32 7.42 -19.68
CA SER A 103 -1.13 8.76 -20.24
C SER A 103 -1.68 9.84 -19.33
N GLU A 104 -1.13 11.04 -19.45
CA GLU A 104 -1.55 12.22 -18.70
C GLU A 104 -2.93 12.69 -19.15
N LEU A 105 -3.91 12.66 -18.24
CA LEU A 105 -5.28 13.08 -18.51
C LEU A 105 -5.48 14.60 -18.38
N ASN A 106 -4.70 15.25 -17.49
CA ASN A 106 -4.78 16.69 -17.23
C ASN A 106 -3.39 17.31 -17.19
N PRO A 107 -2.74 17.57 -18.34
CA PRO A 107 -1.34 17.99 -18.41
C PRO A 107 -1.06 19.36 -17.80
N ASP A 108 -2.08 20.22 -17.67
CA ASP A 108 -1.95 21.59 -17.19
C ASP A 108 -2.06 21.73 -15.66
N GLU A 109 -2.35 20.63 -14.95
CA GLU A 109 -2.56 20.63 -13.51
C GLU A 109 -1.66 19.58 -12.81
N ALA A 110 -1.37 19.81 -11.53
CA ALA A 110 -0.76 18.76 -10.71
C ALA A 110 -1.80 17.68 -10.35
N ASP A 111 -1.35 16.46 -10.10
CA ASP A 111 -2.23 15.38 -9.68
C ASP A 111 -2.74 15.59 -8.25
N MET A 112 -1.92 16.22 -7.42
CA MET A 112 -2.25 16.51 -6.03
C MET A 112 -1.61 17.80 -5.53
N ASN A 113 -2.28 18.42 -4.55
CA ASN A 113 -1.78 19.57 -3.82
C ASN A 113 -1.60 19.18 -2.35
N ILE A 114 -0.35 19.21 -1.86
CA ILE A 114 0.00 18.92 -0.47
C ILE A 114 0.28 20.22 0.25
N PHE A 115 -0.36 20.42 1.39
CA PHE A 115 -0.20 21.59 2.27
C PHE A 115 0.42 21.12 3.58
N MET A 116 1.66 21.57 3.85
CA MET A 116 2.37 21.23 5.09
C MET A 116 2.36 22.42 6.05
N ASN A 117 2.03 22.16 7.31
CA ASN A 117 1.83 23.22 8.30
C ASN A 117 3.15 23.77 8.84
N SER A 118 3.53 24.97 8.40
CA SER A 118 4.78 25.63 8.83
C SER A 118 4.81 26.06 10.30
N SER A 119 3.71 25.97 11.04
CA SER A 119 3.69 26.20 12.48
C SER A 119 4.06 24.96 13.32
N VAL A 120 4.21 23.81 12.69
CA VAL A 120 4.64 22.56 13.33
C VAL A 120 6.17 22.52 13.43
N ASN A 121 6.69 22.08 14.57
CA ASN A 121 8.13 21.87 14.75
C ASN A 121 8.57 20.57 14.07
N PHE A 122 8.68 20.58 12.73
CA PHE A 122 9.11 19.42 11.97
C PHE A 122 10.59 19.12 12.10
N TYR A 123 10.91 17.83 12.07
CA TYR A 123 12.24 17.31 11.82
C TYR A 123 12.33 16.91 10.34
N PHE A 124 13.26 17.53 9.61
CA PHE A 124 13.46 17.28 8.18
C PHE A 124 14.58 16.26 7.87
N GLY A 125 15.16 15.65 8.89
CA GLY A 125 16.11 14.55 8.68
C GLY A 125 15.41 13.27 8.22
N THR A 126 16.17 12.39 7.58
CA THR A 126 15.64 11.12 7.02
C THR A 126 16.03 9.90 7.83
N ASP A 127 16.80 10.11 8.92
CA ASP A 127 17.37 9.04 9.75
C ASP A 127 16.49 8.66 10.97
N GLY A 128 15.34 9.33 11.15
CA GLY A 128 14.41 9.08 12.25
C GLY A 128 14.91 9.50 13.64
N ASN A 129 16.01 10.26 13.73
CA ASN A 129 16.58 10.70 15.00
C ASN A 129 15.99 12.02 15.51
N LEU A 130 14.71 12.02 15.81
CA LEU A 130 13.96 13.20 16.22
C LEU A 130 14.42 13.74 17.57
N GLY A 131 14.52 15.08 17.66
CA GLY A 131 14.63 15.78 18.94
C GLY A 131 13.33 15.79 19.74
N THR A 132 13.43 16.12 21.02
CA THR A 132 12.24 16.19 21.89
C THR A 132 11.22 17.20 21.37
N GLY A 133 9.97 16.76 21.19
CA GLY A 133 8.86 17.59 20.75
C GLY A 133 8.86 17.91 19.25
N GLN A 134 9.67 17.21 18.47
CA GLN A 134 9.61 17.29 17.01
C GLN A 134 8.61 16.30 16.42
N MET A 135 8.08 16.65 15.27
CA MET A 135 7.24 15.80 14.41
C MET A 135 8.07 15.35 13.19
N ASP A 136 8.01 14.10 12.86
CA ASP A 136 8.70 13.58 11.66
C ASP A 136 8.02 14.04 10.38
N PHE A 137 8.71 14.89 9.60
CA PHE A 137 8.16 15.39 8.34
C PHE A 137 7.92 14.27 7.33
N VAL A 138 8.86 13.33 7.23
CA VAL A 138 8.79 12.22 6.26
C VAL A 138 7.56 11.37 6.52
N SER A 139 7.27 11.01 7.77
CA SER A 139 6.07 10.24 8.12
C SER A 139 4.79 10.96 7.72
N VAL A 140 4.72 12.28 7.98
CA VAL A 140 3.52 13.06 7.64
C VAL A 140 3.36 13.19 6.13
N VAL A 141 4.41 13.51 5.39
CA VAL A 141 4.29 13.67 3.94
C VAL A 141 4.07 12.32 3.21
N LEU A 142 4.62 11.22 3.72
CA LEU A 142 4.30 9.88 3.22
C LEU A 142 2.80 9.59 3.36
N HIS A 143 2.20 9.97 4.49
CA HIS A 143 0.76 9.86 4.72
C HIS A 143 -0.05 10.73 3.74
N GLU A 144 0.34 12.01 3.58
CA GLU A 144 -0.36 12.92 2.66
C GLU A 144 -0.32 12.43 1.22
N ILE A 145 0.80 11.85 0.79
CA ILE A 145 0.91 11.26 -0.55
C ILE A 145 -0.13 10.14 -0.76
N VAL A 146 -0.48 9.34 0.27
CA VAL A 146 -1.52 8.29 0.14
C VAL A 146 -2.85 8.88 -0.31
N HIS A 147 -3.25 10.01 0.25
CA HIS A 147 -4.47 10.70 -0.21
C HIS A 147 -4.36 11.08 -1.68
N GLY A 148 -3.21 11.60 -2.08
CA GLY A 148 -2.92 11.93 -3.48
C GLY A 148 -2.91 10.71 -4.41
N LEU A 149 -2.59 9.54 -3.90
CA LEU A 149 -2.60 8.27 -4.63
C LEU A 149 -3.99 7.62 -4.70
N GLY A 150 -5.03 8.23 -4.11
CA GLY A 150 -6.40 7.75 -4.16
C GLY A 150 -6.91 7.12 -2.86
N GLY A 151 -6.12 7.12 -1.79
CA GLY A 151 -6.58 6.75 -0.43
C GLY A 151 -7.48 7.85 0.14
N VAL A 152 -8.60 8.13 -0.51
CA VAL A 152 -9.51 9.22 -0.14
C VAL A 152 -10.96 8.82 -0.31
N SER A 153 -11.77 9.05 0.73
CA SER A 153 -13.22 8.92 0.68
C SER A 153 -13.86 10.26 0.30
N LEU A 154 -14.92 10.22 -0.46
CA LEU A 154 -15.76 11.40 -0.76
C LEU A 154 -16.99 11.47 0.15
N ALA A 155 -16.87 10.90 1.36
CA ALA A 155 -17.90 10.90 2.37
C ALA A 155 -18.05 12.29 3.03
N LYS A 156 -19.30 12.73 3.15
CA LYS A 156 -19.71 13.93 3.87
C LYS A 156 -20.83 13.60 4.85
N TYR A 157 -20.80 14.22 6.01
CA TYR A 157 -21.82 14.02 7.05
C TYR A 157 -22.40 15.34 7.49
N SER A 158 -23.70 15.46 7.45
CA SER A 158 -24.41 16.66 7.89
C SER A 158 -25.74 16.31 8.56
N SER A 159 -25.93 16.78 9.78
CA SER A 159 -27.20 16.65 10.52
C SER A 159 -27.76 15.23 10.60
N GLY A 160 -26.89 14.23 10.72
CA GLY A 160 -27.27 12.82 10.81
C GLY A 160 -27.40 12.12 9.45
N SER A 161 -27.29 12.83 8.34
CA SER A 161 -27.28 12.27 6.99
C SER A 161 -25.85 12.14 6.47
N GLY A 162 -25.53 11.01 5.86
CA GLY A 162 -24.31 10.77 5.08
C GLY A 162 -24.56 10.94 3.60
N SER A 163 -23.55 11.42 2.89
CA SER A 163 -23.53 11.48 1.43
C SER A 163 -22.13 11.14 0.90
N LEU A 164 -22.07 10.66 -0.34
CA LEU A 164 -20.86 10.43 -1.12
C LEU A 164 -20.85 11.35 -2.34
N GLY A 165 -19.69 11.93 -2.65
CA GLY A 165 -19.53 12.79 -3.82
C GLY A 165 -20.11 14.22 -3.72
N GLU A 166 -20.61 14.63 -2.55
CA GLU A 166 -21.15 15.99 -2.32
C GLU A 166 -20.15 16.94 -1.64
N ILE A 167 -18.87 16.59 -1.62
CA ILE A 167 -17.82 17.46 -1.11
C ILE A 167 -17.58 18.59 -2.10
N THR A 168 -17.39 19.80 -1.59
CA THR A 168 -17.18 21.02 -2.40
C THR A 168 -15.92 21.75 -1.94
N ALA A 169 -15.42 22.67 -2.76
CA ALA A 169 -14.28 23.50 -2.40
C ALA A 169 -14.47 24.25 -1.06
N SER A 170 -15.72 24.59 -0.70
CA SER A 170 -16.04 25.27 0.56
C SER A 170 -15.83 24.37 1.79
N ASP A 171 -15.86 23.06 1.66
CA ASP A 171 -15.62 22.13 2.75
C ASP A 171 -14.14 22.13 3.18
N PHE A 172 -13.24 22.61 2.31
CA PHE A 172 -11.80 22.77 2.57
C PHE A 172 -11.38 24.21 2.91
N ALA A 173 -12.34 25.11 3.10
CA ALA A 173 -12.00 26.50 3.48
C ALA A 173 -11.32 26.53 4.88
N PRO A 174 -10.26 27.36 5.09
CA PRO A 174 -9.74 28.40 4.19
C PRO A 174 -8.62 27.96 3.26
N ILE A 175 -8.19 26.69 3.26
CA ILE A 175 -7.00 26.24 2.54
C ILE A 175 -7.18 26.34 1.03
N SER A 176 -8.38 26.11 0.53
CA SER A 176 -8.65 26.17 -0.90
C SER A 176 -9.87 27.01 -1.23
N THR A 177 -9.65 28.10 -1.96
CA THR A 177 -10.71 28.84 -2.65
C THR A 177 -10.79 28.51 -4.13
N SER A 178 -9.89 27.68 -4.65
CA SER A 178 -9.77 27.35 -6.08
C SER A 178 -9.43 25.87 -6.20
N PHE A 179 -10.38 25.03 -5.81
CA PHE A 179 -10.20 23.61 -5.85
C PHE A 179 -10.82 23.10 -7.14
N PRO A 180 -10.06 22.49 -8.04
CA PRO A 180 -10.64 21.78 -9.16
C PRO A 180 -11.14 20.41 -8.69
N PHE A 181 -12.12 20.38 -7.80
CA PHE A 181 -12.92 19.18 -7.72
C PHE A 181 -13.71 19.09 -9.02
N PRO A 182 -13.65 17.96 -9.72
CA PRO A 182 -14.60 17.70 -10.77
C PRO A 182 -16.01 17.79 -10.20
N ASP A 183 -16.99 18.00 -11.05
CA ASP A 183 -18.38 17.83 -10.68
C ASP A 183 -18.56 16.37 -10.21
N LEU A 184 -18.71 16.18 -8.92
CA LEU A 184 -18.77 14.83 -8.34
C LEU A 184 -20.15 14.19 -8.49
N ASP A 185 -21.20 15.02 -8.63
CA ASP A 185 -22.58 14.64 -8.95
C ASP A 185 -23.09 13.43 -8.13
N GLY A 186 -22.63 13.32 -6.87
CA GLY A 186 -22.97 12.22 -5.98
C GLY A 186 -22.13 10.93 -6.20
N TYR A 187 -21.10 10.98 -7.03
CA TYR A 187 -20.25 9.80 -7.25
C TYR A 187 -19.30 9.54 -6.07
N PRO A 188 -19.19 8.25 -5.64
CA PRO A 188 -18.19 7.84 -4.65
C PRO A 188 -16.79 7.86 -5.26
N SER A 189 -15.75 7.83 -4.41
CA SER A 189 -14.40 7.53 -4.85
C SER A 189 -14.21 6.03 -5.10
N ILE A 190 -13.13 5.68 -5.82
CA ILE A 190 -12.73 4.27 -5.95
C ILE A 190 -12.39 3.65 -4.58
N TRP A 191 -11.87 4.43 -3.62
CA TRP A 191 -11.67 3.99 -2.25
C TRP A 191 -12.98 3.59 -1.57
N ASP A 192 -14.04 4.39 -1.73
CA ASP A 192 -15.37 4.13 -1.16
C ASP A 192 -15.97 2.82 -1.69
N SER A 193 -15.62 2.41 -2.92
CA SER A 193 -16.08 1.17 -3.54
C SER A 193 -15.60 -0.08 -2.80
N PHE A 194 -14.54 0.03 -2.01
CA PHE A 194 -14.00 -1.06 -1.21
C PHE A 194 -14.40 -0.99 0.26
N ILE A 195 -15.35 -0.13 0.64
CA ILE A 195 -15.77 -0.01 2.04
C ILE A 195 -17.13 -0.68 2.23
N ALA A 196 -17.22 -1.54 3.25
CA ALA A 196 -18.45 -2.22 3.66
C ALA A 196 -18.57 -2.23 5.20
N ASN A 197 -19.80 -2.40 5.69
CA ASN A 197 -20.04 -2.63 7.12
C ASN A 197 -19.69 -4.09 7.53
N GLY A 198 -19.78 -4.38 8.82
CA GLY A 198 -19.47 -5.72 9.36
C GLY A 198 -20.38 -6.85 8.85
N ASN A 199 -21.49 -6.55 8.17
CA ASN A 199 -22.33 -7.53 7.48
C ASN A 199 -21.88 -7.78 6.04
N GLY A 200 -20.86 -7.04 5.54
CA GLY A 200 -20.42 -7.09 4.14
C GLY A 200 -21.26 -6.23 3.19
N GLU A 201 -22.10 -5.34 3.70
CA GLU A 201 -22.93 -4.44 2.91
C GLU A 201 -22.09 -3.23 2.49
N SER A 202 -21.91 -3.03 1.18
CA SER A 202 -21.10 -1.94 0.63
C SER A 202 -21.78 -0.58 0.82
N ILE A 203 -21.00 0.44 1.23
CA ILE A 203 -21.54 1.80 1.43
C ILE A 203 -21.95 2.51 0.14
N ILE A 204 -21.53 2.00 -1.03
CA ILE A 204 -21.95 2.53 -2.33
C ILE A 204 -23.15 1.78 -2.91
N ASP A 205 -23.67 0.74 -2.26
CA ASP A 205 -24.84 0.00 -2.71
C ASP A 205 -26.11 0.84 -2.41
N THR A 206 -26.68 1.44 -3.46
CA THR A 206 -27.83 2.33 -3.35
C THR A 206 -29.14 1.62 -3.03
N ASP A 207 -29.20 0.29 -3.16
CA ASP A 207 -30.34 -0.51 -2.73
C ASP A 207 -30.38 -0.65 -1.20
N ILE A 208 -29.23 -0.52 -0.54
CA ILE A 208 -29.08 -0.59 0.92
C ILE A 208 -28.91 0.82 1.51
N PHE A 209 -28.01 1.61 0.93
CA PHE A 209 -27.69 2.95 1.39
C PHE A 209 -28.02 4.00 0.31
N THR A 210 -29.23 4.53 0.32
CA THR A 210 -29.57 5.66 -0.57
C THR A 210 -28.59 6.82 -0.33
N ASN A 211 -28.10 7.44 -1.40
CA ASN A 211 -27.18 8.57 -1.33
C ASN A 211 -27.90 9.88 -1.73
N PRO A 212 -28.07 10.88 -0.84
CA PRO A 212 -27.75 10.85 0.59
C PRO A 212 -28.83 10.17 1.45
N SER A 213 -28.46 9.68 2.67
CA SER A 213 -29.42 9.10 3.62
C SER A 213 -28.95 9.13 5.08
N THR A 214 -29.89 8.92 6.01
CA THR A 214 -29.60 8.75 7.44
C THR A 214 -28.99 7.38 7.73
N GLU A 215 -29.30 6.37 6.95
CA GLU A 215 -28.73 5.02 7.00
C GLU A 215 -27.23 5.08 6.68
N LEU A 216 -26.86 5.78 5.60
CA LEU A 216 -25.47 6.02 5.23
C LEU A 216 -24.74 6.84 6.31
N GLY A 217 -25.40 7.89 6.84
CA GLY A 217 -24.88 8.67 7.96
C GLY A 217 -24.62 7.83 9.22
N SER A 218 -25.52 6.89 9.52
CA SER A 218 -25.36 5.96 10.64
C SER A 218 -24.18 5.01 10.42
N ALA A 219 -23.98 4.53 9.20
CA ALA A 219 -22.83 3.70 8.85
C ALA A 219 -21.51 4.47 9.06
N PHE A 220 -21.42 5.74 8.68
CA PHE A 220 -20.22 6.57 8.82
C PHE A 220 -19.77 6.81 10.27
N VAL A 221 -20.64 6.62 11.24
CA VAL A 221 -20.34 6.79 12.67
C VAL A 221 -20.54 5.50 13.48
N SER A 222 -20.59 4.35 12.81
CA SER A 222 -20.89 3.05 13.43
C SER A 222 -19.71 2.43 14.18
N GLY A 223 -18.49 2.80 13.83
CA GLY A 223 -17.28 2.08 14.27
C GLY A 223 -17.16 0.66 13.67
N ASP A 224 -17.93 0.34 12.63
CA ASP A 224 -18.02 -1.00 12.04
C ASP A 224 -17.95 -0.94 10.51
N LEU A 225 -16.95 -0.21 9.99
CA LEU A 225 -16.61 -0.18 8.58
C LEU A 225 -15.25 -0.84 8.34
N HIS A 226 -15.13 -1.52 7.21
CA HIS A 226 -13.96 -2.30 6.83
C HIS A 226 -13.63 -2.08 5.36
N PHE A 227 -12.35 -2.08 5.03
CA PHE A 227 -11.87 -2.12 3.65
C PHE A 227 -11.84 -3.57 3.18
N ILE A 228 -12.68 -3.93 2.20
CA ILE A 228 -12.92 -5.33 1.81
C ILE A 228 -12.10 -5.80 0.60
N GLY A 229 -11.13 -5.01 0.13
CA GLY A 229 -10.25 -5.39 -0.97
C GLY A 229 -9.40 -6.62 -0.63
N ALA A 230 -9.17 -7.49 -1.60
CA ALA A 230 -8.44 -8.74 -1.41
C ALA A 230 -6.96 -8.50 -1.06
N GLY A 231 -6.33 -7.51 -1.70
CA GLY A 231 -4.94 -7.13 -1.45
C GLY A 231 -4.75 -6.61 -0.02
N ALA A 232 -5.59 -5.66 0.41
CA ALA A 232 -5.57 -5.12 1.77
C ALA A 232 -5.84 -6.20 2.82
N THR A 233 -6.82 -7.09 2.56
CA THR A 233 -7.15 -8.22 3.43
C THR A 233 -5.96 -9.16 3.56
N SER A 234 -5.30 -9.51 2.47
CA SER A 234 -4.08 -10.34 2.47
C SER A 234 -2.95 -9.67 3.25
N GLY A 235 -2.73 -8.38 3.03
CA GLY A 235 -1.71 -7.58 3.74
C GLY A 235 -2.00 -7.40 5.24
N ASN A 236 -3.21 -7.69 5.69
CA ASN A 236 -3.65 -7.64 7.09
C ASN A 236 -3.99 -9.03 7.65
N ASN A 237 -3.15 -10.03 7.40
CA ASN A 237 -3.30 -11.39 7.95
C ASN A 237 -4.68 -12.03 7.65
N ASN A 238 -5.20 -11.82 6.45
CA ASN A 238 -6.51 -12.29 5.97
C ASN A 238 -7.71 -11.73 6.77
N LEU A 239 -7.56 -10.57 7.35
CA LEU A 239 -8.65 -9.81 7.99
C LEU A 239 -8.86 -8.51 7.22
N SER A 240 -10.09 -8.19 6.85
CA SER A 240 -10.41 -6.90 6.23
C SER A 240 -10.01 -5.75 7.16
N PRO A 241 -9.13 -4.82 6.71
CA PRO A 241 -8.70 -3.70 7.55
C PRO A 241 -9.88 -2.87 8.02
N LYS A 242 -9.92 -2.60 9.33
CA LYS A 242 -10.95 -1.74 9.90
C LYS A 242 -10.71 -0.29 9.50
N ILE A 243 -11.79 0.40 9.11
CA ILE A 243 -11.80 1.82 8.73
C ILE A 243 -12.15 2.68 9.95
N PHE A 244 -11.54 3.85 10.04
CA PHE A 244 -11.81 4.84 11.06
C PHE A 244 -13.20 5.48 10.86
N ALA A 245 -14.18 5.01 11.62
CA ALA A 245 -15.57 5.46 11.59
C ALA A 245 -16.07 5.75 13.01
N PRO A 246 -15.49 6.76 13.71
CA PRO A 246 -15.78 7.02 15.13
C PRO A 246 -17.23 7.49 15.32
N GLY A 247 -17.78 7.33 16.53
CA GLY A 247 -19.14 7.75 16.87
C GLY A 247 -19.46 9.23 16.67
N SER A 248 -18.49 10.04 16.27
CA SER A 248 -18.63 11.42 15.82
C SER A 248 -17.81 11.60 14.54
N PHE A 249 -18.46 11.89 13.44
CA PHE A 249 -17.81 12.08 12.15
C PHE A 249 -16.78 13.21 12.20
N GLN A 250 -15.59 12.95 11.71
CA GLN A 250 -14.48 13.90 11.62
C GLN A 250 -14.14 14.11 10.14
N PHE A 251 -14.53 15.27 9.59
CA PHE A 251 -14.25 15.61 8.20
C PHE A 251 -12.74 15.58 7.93
N GLY A 252 -12.33 14.98 6.82
CA GLY A 252 -10.92 14.78 6.46
C GLY A 252 -10.22 13.61 7.19
N SER A 253 -10.90 12.94 8.15
CA SER A 253 -10.34 11.79 8.87
C SER A 253 -11.21 10.54 8.76
N SER A 254 -12.53 10.67 9.04
CA SER A 254 -13.45 9.53 8.99
C SER A 254 -13.58 8.98 7.57
N ILE A 255 -13.63 7.67 7.44
CA ILE A 255 -13.79 6.89 6.20
C ILE A 255 -12.54 6.89 5.31
N HIS A 256 -11.65 7.87 5.42
CA HIS A 256 -10.39 7.89 4.66
C HIS A 256 -9.37 6.89 5.21
N HIS A 257 -9.26 6.78 6.53
CA HIS A 257 -8.13 6.15 7.21
C HIS A 257 -8.46 4.77 7.77
N PHE A 258 -7.43 3.98 7.99
CA PHE A 258 -7.52 2.80 8.85
C PHE A 258 -7.74 3.20 10.31
N ASP A 259 -8.44 2.33 11.06
CA ASP A 259 -8.75 2.57 12.48
C ASP A 259 -7.49 2.56 13.35
N GLU A 260 -7.18 3.67 14.00
CA GLU A 260 -5.97 3.86 14.79
C GLU A 260 -5.84 2.88 15.98
N ALA A 261 -6.98 2.48 16.57
CA ALA A 261 -6.96 1.51 17.67
C ALA A 261 -6.55 0.11 17.19
N THR A 262 -6.85 -0.22 15.92
CA THR A 262 -6.52 -1.50 15.28
C THR A 262 -5.12 -1.48 14.69
N PHE A 263 -4.69 -0.32 14.17
CA PHE A 263 -3.40 -0.13 13.50
C PHE A 263 -2.52 0.90 14.21
N PRO A 264 -2.12 0.66 15.47
CA PRO A 264 -1.15 1.56 16.10
C PRO A 264 0.18 1.55 15.33
N ASN A 265 0.91 2.66 15.36
CA ASN A 265 2.15 2.85 14.60
C ASN A 265 3.21 1.76 14.82
N SER A 266 3.10 0.99 15.90
CA SER A 266 3.99 -0.15 16.20
C SER A 266 3.72 -1.41 15.37
N THR A 267 2.64 -1.46 14.58
CA THR A 267 2.23 -2.68 13.84
C THR A 267 2.84 -2.80 12.44
N GLY A 268 3.58 -1.80 11.96
CA GLY A 268 4.05 -1.73 10.57
C GLY A 268 2.97 -1.36 9.55
N ASN A 269 1.69 -1.26 9.94
CA ASN A 269 0.56 -0.81 9.12
C ASN A 269 -0.03 0.53 9.60
N GLY A 270 0.72 1.28 10.42
CA GLY A 270 0.24 2.50 11.07
C GLY A 270 0.36 3.78 10.25
N LEU A 271 0.95 3.75 9.05
CA LEU A 271 1.15 4.97 8.26
C LEU A 271 -0.17 5.68 7.93
N PHE A 272 -1.21 4.93 7.58
CA PHE A 272 -2.48 5.49 7.10
C PHE A 272 -3.56 5.49 8.18
N THR A 273 -3.22 5.96 9.38
CA THR A 273 -4.15 6.23 10.49
C THR A 273 -4.33 7.73 10.69
N PRO A 274 -5.43 8.20 11.33
CA PRO A 274 -5.76 9.63 11.40
C PRO A 274 -4.74 10.51 12.13
N SER A 275 -3.87 9.94 12.94
CA SER A 275 -2.95 10.73 13.76
C SER A 275 -1.58 10.07 13.91
N ILE A 276 -0.57 10.91 14.12
CA ILE A 276 0.79 10.52 14.52
C ILE A 276 1.22 11.38 15.71
N ALA A 277 1.85 10.78 16.70
CA ALA A 277 2.33 11.51 17.87
C ALA A 277 3.76 12.04 17.69
N ASN A 278 4.12 13.10 18.43
CA ASN A 278 5.48 13.59 18.49
C ASN A 278 6.47 12.46 18.85
N GLY A 279 7.60 12.41 18.16
CA GLY A 279 8.64 11.41 18.37
C GLY A 279 8.35 10.04 17.74
N GLN A 280 7.26 9.89 17.02
CA GLN A 280 7.01 8.69 16.20
C GLN A 280 7.55 8.85 14.79
N VAL A 281 8.07 7.75 14.25
CA VAL A 281 8.60 7.63 12.88
C VAL A 281 7.93 6.44 12.21
N VAL A 282 7.31 6.68 11.05
CA VAL A 282 6.65 5.65 10.23
C VAL A 282 7.04 5.88 8.78
N HIS A 283 8.13 5.25 8.34
CA HIS A 283 8.66 5.38 6.97
C HIS A 283 8.29 4.20 6.07
N GLU A 284 7.49 3.26 6.58
CA GLU A 284 7.04 2.09 5.82
C GLU A 284 5.53 2.17 5.60
N PRO A 285 5.04 2.00 4.36
CA PRO A 285 3.60 2.02 4.08
C PRO A 285 2.81 0.91 4.78
N GLY A 286 3.45 -0.25 4.97
CA GLY A 286 2.79 -1.45 5.48
C GLY A 286 1.99 -2.22 4.42
N LEU A 287 1.86 -3.54 4.64
CA LEU A 287 1.29 -4.45 3.64
C LEU A 287 -0.22 -4.23 3.42
N ALA A 288 -0.95 -3.86 4.48
CA ALA A 288 -2.39 -3.57 4.35
C ALA A 288 -2.65 -2.37 3.44
N LEU A 289 -1.86 -1.30 3.58
CA LEU A 289 -1.98 -0.11 2.74
C LEU A 289 -1.54 -0.37 1.30
N LEU A 290 -0.40 -1.06 1.11
CA LEU A 290 0.05 -1.45 -0.23
C LEU A 290 -0.98 -2.33 -0.93
N GLY A 291 -1.61 -3.26 -0.20
CA GLY A 291 -2.72 -4.07 -0.69
C GLY A 291 -3.94 -3.22 -1.07
N ALA A 292 -4.30 -2.22 -0.26
CA ALA A 292 -5.41 -1.32 -0.56
C ALA A 292 -5.13 -0.47 -1.82
N LEU A 293 -3.90 0.03 -1.99
CA LEU A 293 -3.50 0.72 -3.22
C LEU A 293 -3.59 -0.19 -4.44
N ALA A 294 -3.18 -1.47 -4.31
CA ALA A 294 -3.34 -2.45 -5.39
C ALA A 294 -4.82 -2.71 -5.71
N ASP A 295 -5.68 -2.82 -4.69
CA ASP A 295 -7.12 -3.06 -4.87
C ASP A 295 -7.81 -1.91 -5.61
N ILE A 296 -7.39 -0.65 -5.39
CA ILE A 296 -7.96 0.51 -6.10
C ILE A 296 -7.37 0.72 -7.51
N GLY A 297 -6.35 -0.08 -7.92
CA GLY A 297 -5.84 -0.11 -9.29
C GLY A 297 -4.35 0.22 -9.48
N TRP A 298 -3.58 0.50 -8.42
CA TRP A 298 -2.15 0.72 -8.54
C TRP A 298 -1.40 -0.57 -8.88
N SER A 299 -0.45 -0.48 -9.80
CA SER A 299 0.57 -1.52 -9.96
C SER A 299 1.60 -1.39 -8.84
N VAL A 300 1.49 -2.25 -7.81
CA VAL A 300 2.33 -2.20 -6.61
C VAL A 300 3.44 -3.23 -6.69
N ASN A 301 4.69 -2.78 -6.54
CA ASN A 301 5.81 -3.64 -6.19
C ASN A 301 5.64 -4.04 -4.73
N GLN A 302 4.88 -5.07 -4.48
CA GLN A 302 4.92 -5.66 -3.14
C GLN A 302 6.34 -6.13 -2.91
N PRO A 303 6.99 -5.82 -1.76
CA PRO A 303 8.10 -6.65 -1.35
C PRO A 303 7.55 -8.06 -1.46
N VAL A 304 8.19 -8.91 -2.25
CA VAL A 304 7.83 -10.32 -2.29
C VAL A 304 8.08 -10.78 -0.86
N ALA A 305 7.09 -10.57 0.02
CA ALA A 305 6.95 -11.43 1.16
C ALA A 305 6.81 -12.78 0.47
N ILE A 306 7.90 -13.52 0.40
CA ILE A 306 7.79 -14.95 0.38
C ILE A 306 6.83 -15.15 1.55
N ASN A 307 5.56 -15.49 1.26
CA ASN A 307 4.74 -16.13 2.25
C ASN A 307 5.64 -17.27 2.71
N GLU A 308 6.32 -17.06 3.81
CA GLU A 308 6.65 -18.14 4.68
C GLU A 308 5.26 -18.64 5.11
N GLU A 309 4.57 -19.37 4.22
CA GLU A 309 3.62 -20.37 4.65
C GLU A 309 4.33 -21.01 5.81
N GLN A 310 3.74 -20.95 6.97
CA GLN A 310 4.32 -21.40 8.22
C GLN A 310 4.73 -22.86 8.10
N LEU A 311 5.75 -23.10 7.29
CA LEU A 311 6.68 -24.18 7.49
C LEU A 311 7.29 -23.82 8.82
N GLY A 312 6.87 -24.51 9.86
CA GLY A 312 7.34 -24.27 11.21
C GLY A 312 8.85 -24.07 11.17
N PRO A 313 9.43 -23.19 11.98
CA PRO A 313 10.79 -22.71 11.81
C PRO A 313 11.74 -23.87 11.59
N ILE A 314 12.43 -23.89 10.45
CA ILE A 314 13.51 -24.81 10.21
C ILE A 314 14.72 -24.28 10.96
N SER A 315 15.27 -25.09 11.83
CA SER A 315 16.56 -24.80 12.47
C SER A 315 17.65 -25.60 11.79
N VAL A 316 18.72 -24.93 11.39
CA VAL A 316 19.92 -25.55 10.80
C VAL A 316 21.15 -25.23 11.65
N TYR A 317 21.83 -26.29 12.11
CA TYR A 317 23.01 -26.13 12.96
C TYR A 317 23.98 -27.30 12.83
N PRO A 318 25.30 -27.08 13.11
CA PRO A 318 25.89 -25.76 13.33
C PRO A 318 25.94 -24.93 12.04
N ASN A 319 25.87 -23.59 12.19
CA ASN A 319 26.09 -22.67 11.10
C ASN A 319 27.07 -21.57 11.58
N PRO A 320 28.31 -21.50 11.04
CA PRO A 320 28.87 -22.30 9.94
C PRO A 320 29.00 -23.79 10.25
N VAL A 321 28.82 -24.61 9.19
CA VAL A 321 29.01 -26.07 9.24
C VAL A 321 30.42 -26.46 8.78
N GLN A 322 30.95 -27.55 9.35
CA GLN A 322 32.22 -28.16 8.88
C GLN A 322 31.93 -29.50 8.16
N ASP A 323 31.50 -30.50 8.89
CA ASP A 323 31.34 -31.84 8.34
C ASP A 323 29.88 -32.35 8.38
N GLN A 324 29.07 -31.93 9.37
CA GLN A 324 27.74 -32.44 9.58
C GLN A 324 26.75 -31.28 9.88
N LEU A 325 25.66 -31.24 9.14
CA LEU A 325 24.58 -30.29 9.29
C LEU A 325 23.34 -31.02 9.83
N ILE A 326 22.77 -30.50 10.90
CA ILE A 326 21.47 -30.94 11.42
C ILE A 326 20.41 -29.97 10.92
N VAL A 327 19.40 -30.50 10.25
CA VAL A 327 18.18 -29.78 9.86
C VAL A 327 17.07 -30.29 10.77
N GLN A 328 16.47 -29.39 11.53
CA GLN A 328 15.38 -29.70 12.46
C GLN A 328 14.13 -28.93 12.08
N LEU A 329 13.01 -29.62 11.94
CA LEU A 329 11.69 -29.04 11.72
C LEU A 329 11.02 -28.73 13.07
N ALA A 330 10.42 -27.57 13.22
CA ALA A 330 9.55 -27.25 14.34
C ALA A 330 8.09 -27.50 13.97
N GLY A 331 7.28 -27.93 14.94
CA GLY A 331 5.86 -28.22 14.72
C GLY A 331 5.58 -29.70 14.42
N HIS A 332 4.40 -29.96 13.85
CA HIS A 332 3.92 -31.32 13.58
C HIS A 332 4.33 -31.88 12.19
N GLN A 333 5.15 -31.14 11.43
CA GLN A 333 5.63 -31.61 10.14
C GLN A 333 6.68 -32.73 10.30
N THR A 334 6.40 -33.88 9.69
CA THR A 334 7.26 -35.07 9.76
C THR A 334 7.71 -35.56 8.39
N SER A 335 7.25 -34.96 7.29
CA SER A 335 7.57 -35.42 5.92
C SER A 335 7.73 -34.26 4.94
N GLY A 336 8.67 -34.40 3.99
CA GLY A 336 8.93 -33.42 2.96
C GLY A 336 10.16 -33.75 2.12
N ILE A 337 10.48 -32.92 1.13
CA ILE A 337 11.69 -33.03 0.34
C ILE A 337 12.55 -31.82 0.65
N LEU A 338 13.74 -32.05 1.21
CA LEU A 338 14.78 -31.02 1.37
C LEU A 338 15.68 -31.05 0.15
N THR A 339 15.80 -29.91 -0.52
CA THR A 339 16.70 -29.70 -1.66
C THR A 339 17.78 -28.70 -1.28
N VAL A 340 19.03 -29.04 -1.57
CA VAL A 340 20.19 -28.20 -1.30
C VAL A 340 20.74 -27.66 -2.62
N PHE A 341 20.96 -26.34 -2.69
CA PHE A 341 21.53 -25.65 -3.82
C PHE A 341 22.81 -24.90 -3.44
N SER A 342 23.75 -24.75 -4.37
CA SER A 342 24.86 -23.79 -4.22
C SER A 342 24.33 -22.34 -4.34
N ALA A 343 25.15 -21.34 -3.99
CA ALA A 343 24.82 -19.93 -4.15
C ALA A 343 24.53 -19.54 -5.62
N GLU A 344 25.03 -20.29 -6.60
CA GLU A 344 24.80 -20.10 -8.02
C GLU A 344 23.53 -20.83 -8.52
N GLY A 345 22.76 -21.45 -7.60
CA GLY A 345 21.53 -22.18 -7.93
C GLY A 345 21.75 -23.59 -8.49
N GLN A 346 22.95 -24.14 -8.40
CA GLN A 346 23.22 -25.52 -8.82
C GLN A 346 22.67 -26.48 -7.76
N LEU A 347 21.94 -27.49 -8.18
CA LEU A 347 21.46 -28.58 -7.31
C LEU A 347 22.66 -29.38 -6.79
N ILE A 348 22.79 -29.48 -5.48
CA ILE A 348 23.85 -30.27 -4.80
C ILE A 348 23.26 -31.63 -4.38
N GLU A 349 22.18 -31.62 -3.57
CA GLU A 349 21.59 -32.85 -3.02
C GLU A 349 20.08 -32.71 -2.83
N LYS A 350 19.40 -33.88 -2.77
CA LYS A 350 17.99 -33.97 -2.35
C LYS A 350 17.84 -35.04 -1.28
N HIS A 351 17.12 -34.71 -0.22
CA HIS A 351 16.84 -35.60 0.90
C HIS A 351 15.34 -35.73 1.14
N LEU A 352 14.86 -36.95 1.33
CA LEU A 352 13.49 -37.18 1.78
C LEU A 352 13.46 -37.09 3.31
N LEU A 353 12.68 -36.17 3.83
CA LEU A 353 12.44 -36.04 5.27
C LEU A 353 11.29 -36.97 5.67
N ASN A 354 11.58 -37.90 6.56
CA ASN A 354 10.61 -38.83 7.17
C ASN A 354 10.63 -38.74 8.70
N SER A 355 11.29 -37.73 9.25
CA SER A 355 11.41 -37.47 10.67
C SER A 355 11.57 -35.98 10.92
N PRO A 356 11.30 -35.47 12.15
CA PRO A 356 11.47 -34.06 12.49
C PRO A 356 12.91 -33.57 12.41
N SER A 357 13.90 -34.45 12.25
CA SER A 357 15.32 -34.11 12.18
C SER A 357 16.03 -34.93 11.14
N LEU A 358 16.92 -34.29 10.37
CA LEU A 358 17.78 -34.91 9.38
C LEU A 358 19.23 -34.50 9.63
N LEU A 359 20.13 -35.47 9.62
CA LEU A 359 21.59 -35.27 9.64
C LEU A 359 22.12 -35.39 8.23
N ILE A 360 22.85 -34.37 7.74
CA ILE A 360 23.45 -34.33 6.41
C ILE A 360 24.98 -34.33 6.58
N ASP A 361 25.69 -35.20 5.85
CA ASP A 361 27.15 -35.20 5.74
C ASP A 361 27.58 -34.16 4.70
N CYS A 362 28.14 -33.05 5.17
CA CYS A 362 28.62 -31.93 4.35
C CYS A 362 30.12 -31.96 4.11
N SER A 363 30.83 -33.00 4.55
CA SER A 363 32.32 -33.10 4.48
C SER A 363 32.88 -32.98 3.05
N HIS A 364 32.04 -33.27 2.06
CA HIS A 364 32.35 -33.21 0.64
C HIS A 364 31.91 -31.93 -0.07
N TRP A 365 31.24 -31.01 0.65
CA TRP A 365 30.81 -29.75 0.07
C TRP A 365 31.98 -28.77 -0.07
N ALA A 366 31.97 -27.97 -1.13
CA ALA A 366 32.95 -26.89 -1.26
C ALA A 366 32.68 -25.80 -0.21
N GLN A 367 33.75 -25.05 0.15
CA GLN A 367 33.56 -23.88 1.00
C GLN A 367 32.70 -22.84 0.29
N GLY A 368 31.62 -22.39 0.94
CA GLY A 368 30.67 -21.44 0.35
C GLY A 368 29.35 -21.34 1.10
N MET A 369 28.45 -20.63 0.49
CA MET A 369 27.04 -20.47 0.97
C MET A 369 26.15 -21.46 0.20
N TYR A 370 25.20 -22.04 0.91
CA TYR A 370 24.23 -22.99 0.35
C TYR A 370 22.82 -22.54 0.72
N VAL A 371 21.86 -22.81 -0.15
CA VAL A 371 20.44 -22.54 0.05
C VAL A 371 19.73 -23.88 0.25
N LEU A 372 18.98 -24.00 1.35
CA LEU A 372 18.16 -25.17 1.65
C LEU A 372 16.70 -24.82 1.37
N GLN A 373 16.05 -25.59 0.51
CA GLN A 373 14.64 -25.47 0.17
C GLN A 373 13.90 -26.70 0.68
N LEU A 374 12.86 -26.49 1.49
CA LEU A 374 11.97 -27.55 1.94
C LEU A 374 10.64 -27.47 1.18
N GLU A 375 10.22 -28.59 0.60
CA GLU A 375 8.89 -28.78 0.02
C GLU A 375 8.11 -29.74 0.91
N SER A 376 6.97 -29.28 1.47
CA SER A 376 6.09 -30.11 2.29
C SER A 376 5.17 -30.96 1.43
N ALA A 377 4.90 -32.20 1.86
CA ALA A 377 3.98 -33.10 1.18
C ALA A 377 2.49 -32.77 1.43
N GLU A 378 2.16 -31.85 2.35
CA GLU A 378 0.78 -31.54 2.75
C GLU A 378 0.11 -30.39 1.96
N CYS A 379 0.80 -29.72 1.04
CA CYS A 379 0.24 -28.62 0.23
C CYS A 379 -0.19 -29.06 -1.18
N ASN A 380 -0.93 -30.16 -1.33
CA ASN A 380 -1.55 -30.55 -2.60
C ASN A 380 -3.07 -30.77 -2.46
N GLU A 381 -3.78 -29.90 -1.75
CA GLU A 381 -5.22 -29.76 -1.95
C GLU A 381 -5.48 -28.65 -2.98
N GLN A 382 -5.63 -29.08 -4.24
CA GLN A 382 -6.26 -28.27 -5.27
C GLN A 382 -7.73 -28.07 -4.86
N VAL A 383 -8.06 -26.85 -4.43
CA VAL A 383 -9.46 -26.42 -4.40
C VAL A 383 -9.92 -26.30 -5.85
N ARG A 384 -10.87 -27.15 -6.23
CA ARG A 384 -11.61 -27.08 -7.49
C ARG A 384 -12.72 -26.07 -7.39
#